data_7f8f83b7eb6e4009905c01d6c1a31310
#
_entry.id   7f8f83b7eb6e4009905c01d6c1a31310
#
_cell.length_a   1.000
_cell.length_b   1.000
_cell.length_c   1.000
_cell.angle_alpha   90.00
_cell.angle_beta   90.00
_cell.angle_gamma   90.00
#
_symmetry.space_group_name_H-M   'P 1'
#
loop_
_entity.id
_entity.type
_entity.pdbx_description
1 polymer ?
#
loop_
_entity_poly.entity_id
_entity_poly.type
_entity_poly.pdbx_seq_one_letter_code
_entity_poly.pdbx_strand_id
1 'polypeptide(L)'
;LHSGPNDYHIRLWKVTAHTETSISFFLHSPSGDQGFPGNADIRVTYMLDSGSGLHITYDGICDQDTVFNMTNHSYFNLAGHDHPEKAMSQLLTMPARFFTPADAESIPTGELRSVADTPMDFRTPKPIGQDIEKDYEPLRLQSGYDHNFEVFCSPCAVVKDPESGRTMTISTDCPGIQFYSGNYLNEQGKGGVRYTKRGAIALEPQFYPDSLHH
;
A
#
# COMPACT_ATOMS: atom_id res chain seq x y z
N LEU A 1 15.27 -1.85 -1.59
CA LEU A 1 13.83 -1.84 -1.62
C LEU A 1 13.30 -1.47 -0.23
N HIS A 2 12.23 -0.71 -0.12
CA HIS A 2 11.52 -0.31 1.10
C HIS A 2 12.30 0.50 2.15
N SER A 3 13.48 0.57 2.33
CA SER A 3 14.35 1.37 3.19
C SER A 3 15.75 0.78 3.31
N GLY A 4 16.05 -0.24 2.52
CA GLY A 4 17.39 -0.84 2.48
C GLY A 4 17.45 -2.23 3.13
N PRO A 5 18.65 -2.77 3.36
CA PRO A 5 18.83 -4.18 3.75
C PRO A 5 18.41 -4.50 5.21
N ASN A 6 18.22 -3.48 6.05
CA ASN A 6 17.75 -3.64 7.43
C ASN A 6 16.46 -2.82 7.62
N ASP A 7 15.44 -3.18 6.85
CA ASP A 7 14.16 -2.50 6.78
C ASP A 7 13.46 -2.35 8.13
N TYR A 8 12.69 -1.28 8.28
CA TYR A 8 11.97 -1.02 9.54
C TYR A 8 10.96 -2.11 9.91
N HIS A 9 10.42 -2.82 8.93
CA HIS A 9 9.43 -3.89 9.17
C HIS A 9 10.01 -5.17 9.81
N ILE A 10 11.33 -5.38 9.74
CA ILE A 10 12.01 -6.54 10.35
C ILE A 10 12.64 -6.21 11.70
N ARG A 11 12.57 -4.96 12.15
CA ARG A 11 13.15 -4.51 13.43
C ARG A 11 12.16 -4.70 14.58
N LEU A 12 12.72 -4.78 15.79
CA LEU A 12 11.92 -4.76 17.00
C LEU A 12 11.58 -3.32 17.37
N TRP A 13 10.29 -3.01 17.37
CA TRP A 13 9.76 -1.73 17.81
C TRP A 13 9.41 -1.79 19.29
N LYS A 14 9.69 -0.72 20.02
CA LYS A 14 9.33 -0.58 21.42
C LYS A 14 7.85 -0.16 21.53
N VAL A 15 7.05 -0.90 22.31
CA VAL A 15 5.71 -0.45 22.69
C VAL A 15 5.85 0.72 23.67
N THR A 16 5.28 1.87 23.36
CA THR A 16 5.33 3.09 24.18
C THR A 16 3.99 3.45 24.81
N ALA A 17 2.89 3.01 24.22
CA ALA A 17 1.55 3.14 24.79
C ALA A 17 0.68 1.95 24.36
N HIS A 18 -0.24 1.55 25.22
CA HIS A 18 -1.19 0.48 24.94
C HIS A 18 -2.46 0.72 25.74
N THR A 19 -3.62 0.65 25.08
CA THR A 19 -4.96 0.69 25.65
C THR A 19 -5.77 -0.48 25.10
N GLU A 20 -7.05 -0.58 25.45
CA GLU A 20 -7.94 -1.62 24.90
C GLU A 20 -8.14 -1.47 23.36
N THR A 21 -8.06 -0.25 22.86
CA THR A 21 -8.35 0.07 21.44
C THR A 21 -7.18 0.67 20.67
N SER A 22 -6.03 0.88 21.31
CA SER A 22 -4.87 1.47 20.61
C SER A 22 -3.55 0.90 21.10
N ILE A 23 -2.56 0.92 20.18
CA ILE A 23 -1.18 0.59 20.48
C ILE A 23 -0.25 1.52 19.72
N SER A 24 0.79 2.03 20.41
CA SER A 24 1.83 2.86 19.78
C SER A 24 3.19 2.16 19.86
N PHE A 25 3.87 2.14 18.73
CA PHE A 25 5.21 1.62 18.57
C PHE A 25 6.19 2.75 18.31
N PHE A 26 7.41 2.58 18.78
CA PHE A 26 8.49 3.54 18.64
C PHE A 26 9.76 2.86 18.10
N LEU A 27 10.43 3.53 17.17
CA LEU A 27 11.72 3.15 16.64
C LEU A 27 12.64 4.37 16.59
N HIS A 28 13.87 4.22 17.10
CA HIS A 28 14.96 5.16 16.88
C HIS A 28 15.83 4.67 15.71
N SER A 29 16.04 5.53 14.73
CA SER A 29 16.88 5.30 13.56
C SER A 29 18.05 6.29 13.62
N PRO A 30 19.28 5.83 13.91
CA PRO A 30 20.44 6.73 14.06
C PRO A 30 20.87 7.30 12.70
N SER A 31 21.58 8.43 12.74
CA SER A 31 22.08 9.10 11.54
C SER A 31 22.90 8.15 10.67
N GLY A 32 22.60 8.12 9.36
CA GLY A 32 23.23 7.21 8.39
C GLY A 32 22.59 5.83 8.31
N ASP A 33 21.60 5.54 9.14
CA ASP A 33 20.83 4.28 9.07
C ASP A 33 20.14 4.16 7.72
N GLN A 34 20.36 3.07 7.01
CA GLN A 34 19.88 2.82 5.64
C GLN A 34 20.26 3.93 4.62
N GLY A 35 21.27 4.76 4.94
CA GLY A 35 21.71 5.88 4.13
C GLY A 35 20.97 7.20 4.41
N PHE A 36 19.98 7.22 5.29
CA PHE A 36 19.23 8.43 5.61
C PHE A 36 20.01 9.32 6.60
N PRO A 37 20.09 10.65 6.36
CA PRO A 37 20.73 11.57 7.27
C PRO A 37 19.87 11.82 8.51
N GLY A 38 20.53 12.21 9.60
CA GLY A 38 19.90 12.59 10.86
C GLY A 38 19.49 11.43 11.75
N ASN A 39 19.35 11.74 13.04
CA ASN A 39 18.77 10.83 14.02
C ASN A 39 17.25 10.98 13.99
N ALA A 40 16.53 9.95 13.64
CA ALA A 40 15.08 9.98 13.50
C ALA A 40 14.39 9.16 14.59
N ASP A 41 13.41 9.77 15.24
CA ASP A 41 12.49 9.12 16.16
C ASP A 41 11.14 8.95 15.46
N ILE A 42 10.72 7.69 15.29
CA ILE A 42 9.54 7.32 14.53
C ILE A 42 8.53 6.65 15.44
N ARG A 43 7.28 7.08 15.37
CA ARG A 43 6.16 6.45 16.07
C ARG A 43 5.10 6.03 15.07
N VAL A 44 4.56 4.83 15.27
CA VAL A 44 3.37 4.34 14.55
C VAL A 44 2.31 4.00 15.58
N THR A 45 1.11 4.55 15.40
CA THR A 45 -0.03 4.29 16.29
C THR A 45 -1.15 3.64 15.49
N TYR A 46 -1.62 2.50 15.97
CA TYR A 46 -2.83 1.83 15.51
C TYR A 46 -3.95 2.06 16.50
N MET A 47 -5.11 2.49 16.03
CA MET A 47 -6.29 2.73 16.87
C MET A 47 -7.54 2.21 16.19
N LEU A 48 -8.34 1.46 16.95
CA LEU A 48 -9.67 1.02 16.54
C LEU A 48 -10.71 1.98 17.10
N ASP A 49 -11.59 2.47 16.25
CA ASP A 49 -12.76 3.25 16.69
C ASP A 49 -14.01 2.38 16.89
N SER A 50 -15.06 2.96 17.46
CA SER A 50 -16.34 2.28 17.70
C SER A 50 -17.12 1.94 16.42
N GLY A 51 -16.72 2.47 15.26
CA GLY A 51 -17.33 2.25 13.95
C GLY A 51 -16.65 1.17 13.12
N SER A 52 -15.76 0.36 13.72
CA SER A 52 -14.92 -0.63 13.02
C SER A 52 -13.87 -0.01 12.09
N GLY A 53 -13.51 1.24 12.31
CA GLY A 53 -12.40 1.91 11.64
C GLY A 53 -11.06 1.55 12.29
N LEU A 54 -10.06 1.26 11.46
CA LEU A 54 -8.65 1.17 11.87
C LEU A 54 -7.93 2.44 11.42
N HIS A 55 -7.46 3.23 12.39
CA HIS A 55 -6.64 4.41 12.14
C HIS A 55 -5.17 4.05 12.31
N ILE A 56 -4.35 4.42 11.34
CA ILE A 56 -2.88 4.26 11.38
C ILE A 56 -2.27 5.64 11.23
N THR A 57 -1.51 6.07 12.25
CA THR A 57 -0.85 7.37 12.27
C THR A 57 0.66 7.19 12.36
N TYR A 58 1.39 7.95 11.57
CA TYR A 58 2.84 8.00 11.56
C TYR A 58 3.30 9.37 12.01
N ASP A 59 4.15 9.40 13.05
CA ASP A 59 4.81 10.60 13.53
C ASP A 59 6.33 10.41 13.42
N GLY A 60 7.01 11.34 12.79
CA GLY A 60 8.47 11.30 12.65
C GLY A 60 9.08 12.65 12.99
N ILE A 61 10.15 12.63 13.79
CA ILE A 61 11.00 13.78 14.04
C ILE A 61 12.44 13.41 13.71
N CYS A 62 13.17 14.32 13.08
CA CYS A 62 14.58 14.15 12.78
C CYS A 62 15.37 15.40 13.17
N ASP A 63 16.62 15.25 13.59
CA ASP A 63 17.50 16.37 13.94
C ASP A 63 18.21 17.00 12.74
N GLN A 64 17.99 16.47 11.53
CA GLN A 64 18.48 17.00 10.25
C GLN A 64 17.42 16.85 9.17
N ASP A 65 17.60 17.54 8.05
CA ASP A 65 16.78 17.34 6.86
C ASP A 65 16.93 15.89 6.39
N THR A 66 15.79 15.20 6.23
CA THR A 66 15.73 13.80 5.83
C THR A 66 14.43 13.51 5.10
N VAL A 67 14.23 12.27 4.69
CA VAL A 67 13.04 11.83 3.97
C VAL A 67 12.20 10.94 4.87
N PHE A 68 10.90 11.24 4.95
CA PHE A 68 9.90 10.37 5.55
C PHE A 68 8.83 10.03 4.50
N ASN A 69 8.69 8.76 4.18
CA ASN A 69 7.60 8.25 3.37
C ASN A 69 7.16 6.89 3.94
N MET A 70 6.39 6.96 5.02
CA MET A 70 5.92 5.77 5.75
C MET A 70 4.62 5.29 5.16
N THR A 71 4.47 3.98 5.06
CA THR A 71 3.22 3.34 4.64
C THR A 71 2.96 2.07 5.44
N ASN A 72 1.81 1.44 5.21
CA ASN A 72 1.46 0.13 5.74
C ASN A 72 1.27 -0.85 4.57
N HIS A 73 2.07 -1.90 4.55
CA HIS A 73 2.04 -2.91 3.49
C HIS A 73 1.23 -4.15 3.88
N SER A 74 0.08 -3.96 4.52
CA SER A 74 -0.83 -5.07 4.80
C SER A 74 -1.42 -5.62 3.52
N TYR A 75 -1.49 -6.96 3.44
CA TYR A 75 -2.19 -7.65 2.36
C TYR A 75 -3.63 -7.93 2.76
N PHE A 76 -4.57 -7.60 1.88
CA PHE A 76 -6.00 -7.75 2.09
C PHE A 76 -6.61 -8.76 1.12
N ASN A 77 -7.50 -9.59 1.65
CA ASN A 77 -8.42 -10.42 0.90
C ASN A 77 -9.74 -10.50 1.67
N LEU A 78 -10.77 -9.80 1.19
CA LEU A 78 -12.05 -9.69 1.89
C LEU A 78 -12.89 -10.98 1.84
N ALA A 79 -12.54 -11.93 0.97
CA ALA A 79 -13.12 -13.27 0.99
C ALA A 79 -12.58 -14.14 2.15
N GLY A 80 -11.41 -13.77 2.70
CA GLY A 80 -10.70 -14.50 3.75
C GLY A 80 -9.30 -14.89 3.28
N HIS A 81 -8.37 -15.00 4.23
CA HIS A 81 -6.97 -15.33 3.93
C HIS A 81 -6.79 -16.74 3.32
N ASP A 82 -7.74 -17.62 3.56
CA ASP A 82 -7.79 -19.01 3.10
C ASP A 82 -8.44 -19.18 1.71
N HIS A 83 -8.82 -18.07 1.07
CA HIS A 83 -9.41 -18.04 -0.27
C HIS A 83 -8.58 -17.18 -1.24
N PRO A 84 -7.28 -17.49 -1.47
CA PRO A 84 -6.41 -16.67 -2.33
C PRO A 84 -6.94 -16.56 -3.77
N GLU A 85 -7.65 -17.56 -4.27
CA GLU A 85 -8.24 -17.60 -5.61
C GLU A 85 -9.34 -16.54 -5.82
N LYS A 86 -9.89 -15.97 -4.74
CA LYS A 86 -10.99 -14.99 -4.80
C LYS A 86 -10.50 -13.53 -4.78
N ALA A 87 -9.23 -13.27 -4.52
CA ALA A 87 -8.75 -11.90 -4.38
C ALA A 87 -8.96 -11.06 -5.65
N MET A 88 -8.76 -11.65 -6.82
CA MET A 88 -8.89 -10.94 -8.10
C MET A 88 -10.34 -10.73 -8.56
N SER A 89 -11.32 -11.41 -7.96
CA SER A 89 -12.76 -11.18 -8.22
C SER A 89 -13.35 -10.04 -7.41
N GLN A 90 -12.63 -9.52 -6.43
CA GLN A 90 -13.07 -8.38 -5.62
C GLN A 90 -13.16 -7.12 -6.48
N LEU A 91 -14.17 -6.31 -6.19
CA LEU A 91 -14.41 -5.06 -6.91
C LEU A 91 -13.57 -3.95 -6.27
N LEU A 92 -12.74 -3.30 -7.07
CA LEU A 92 -11.99 -2.11 -6.67
C LEU A 92 -12.60 -0.86 -7.31
N THR A 93 -12.71 0.19 -6.51
CA THR A 93 -13.02 1.55 -6.96
C THR A 93 -11.93 2.49 -6.43
N MET A 94 -11.30 3.22 -7.31
CA MET A 94 -10.37 4.31 -6.98
C MET A 94 -10.69 5.51 -7.90
N PRO A 95 -11.13 6.65 -7.35
CA PRO A 95 -11.51 7.80 -8.16
C PRO A 95 -10.32 8.58 -8.75
N ALA A 96 -9.10 8.01 -8.70
CA ALA A 96 -7.88 8.60 -9.25
C ALA A 96 -8.03 8.97 -10.74
N ARG A 97 -7.47 10.10 -11.13
CA ARG A 97 -7.43 10.57 -12.52
C ARG A 97 -6.13 10.17 -13.20
N PHE A 98 -5.06 10.03 -12.41
CA PHE A 98 -3.71 9.76 -12.87
C PHE A 98 -3.04 8.66 -12.03
N PHE A 99 -2.06 8.02 -12.63
CA PHE A 99 -1.12 7.14 -11.97
C PHE A 99 0.32 7.48 -12.41
N THR A 100 1.31 7.04 -11.66
CA THR A 100 2.72 7.18 -12.03
C THR A 100 3.22 5.89 -12.67
N PRO A 101 3.52 5.89 -13.98
CA PRO A 101 4.17 4.74 -14.61
C PRO A 101 5.62 4.59 -14.11
N ALA A 102 6.07 3.35 -14.04
CA ALA A 102 7.43 2.98 -13.71
C ALA A 102 8.12 2.31 -14.90
N ASP A 103 9.44 2.40 -14.94
CA ASP A 103 10.28 1.71 -15.91
C ASP A 103 10.48 0.21 -15.57
N ALA A 104 11.38 -0.45 -16.30
CA ALA A 104 11.66 -1.87 -16.11
C ALA A 104 12.36 -2.20 -14.77
N GLU A 105 12.99 -1.23 -14.16
CA GLU A 105 13.60 -1.30 -12.82
C GLU A 105 12.61 -0.94 -11.70
N SER A 106 11.33 -0.69 -12.05
CA SER A 106 10.27 -0.25 -11.13
C SER A 106 10.50 1.15 -10.54
N ILE A 107 11.27 1.99 -11.24
CA ILE A 107 11.49 3.39 -10.86
C ILE A 107 10.46 4.27 -11.57
N PRO A 108 9.76 5.18 -10.85
CA PRO A 108 8.85 6.13 -11.48
C PRO A 108 9.53 6.99 -12.54
N THR A 109 8.84 7.20 -13.66
CA THR A 109 9.38 7.98 -14.79
C THR A 109 9.19 9.50 -14.64
N GLY A 110 8.50 9.95 -13.59
CA GLY A 110 8.07 11.34 -13.40
C GLY A 110 6.79 11.71 -14.16
N GLU A 111 6.29 10.83 -15.02
CA GLU A 111 5.03 11.05 -15.75
C GLU A 111 3.83 10.88 -14.81
N LEU A 112 2.82 11.76 -14.97
CA LEU A 112 1.46 11.56 -14.47
C LEU A 112 0.58 11.16 -15.65
N ARG A 113 0.35 9.86 -15.81
CA ARG A 113 -0.43 9.30 -16.92
C ARG A 113 -1.90 9.17 -16.56
N SER A 114 -2.78 9.63 -17.46
CA SER A 114 -4.24 9.48 -17.27
C SER A 114 -4.63 8.01 -17.20
N VAL A 115 -5.54 7.69 -16.27
CA VAL A 115 -6.14 6.35 -16.18
C VAL A 115 -7.22 6.14 -17.24
N ALA A 116 -7.79 7.21 -17.81
CA ALA A 116 -8.93 7.16 -18.72
C ALA A 116 -8.66 6.26 -19.94
N ASP A 117 -9.60 5.39 -20.24
CA ASP A 117 -9.55 4.45 -21.37
C ASP A 117 -8.38 3.45 -21.32
N THR A 118 -7.85 3.19 -20.10
CA THR A 118 -6.74 2.26 -19.87
C THR A 118 -7.15 1.14 -18.88
N PRO A 119 -6.39 0.04 -18.79
CA PRO A 119 -6.57 -0.96 -17.75
C PRO A 119 -6.45 -0.42 -16.31
N MET A 120 -5.82 0.75 -16.13
CA MET A 120 -5.63 1.42 -14.84
C MET A 120 -6.89 2.16 -14.37
N ASP A 121 -7.96 2.22 -15.16
CA ASP A 121 -9.18 2.96 -14.82
C ASP A 121 -10.05 2.18 -13.83
N PHE A 122 -10.00 2.56 -12.56
CA PHE A 122 -10.83 2.07 -11.47
C PHE A 122 -11.84 3.12 -10.97
N ARG A 123 -12.12 4.17 -11.74
CA ARG A 123 -13.10 5.20 -11.34
C ARG A 123 -14.52 4.66 -11.22
N THR A 124 -14.82 3.56 -11.91
CA THR A 124 -16.03 2.77 -11.72
C THR A 124 -15.66 1.39 -11.15
N PRO A 125 -16.52 0.81 -10.28
CA PRO A 125 -16.23 -0.49 -9.69
C PRO A 125 -16.01 -1.56 -10.76
N LYS A 126 -14.87 -2.24 -10.73
CA LYS A 126 -14.61 -3.40 -11.59
C LYS A 126 -13.82 -4.48 -10.87
N PRO A 127 -13.92 -5.76 -11.26
CA PRO A 127 -13.08 -6.82 -10.74
C PRO A 127 -11.60 -6.49 -10.94
N ILE A 128 -10.78 -6.68 -9.91
CA ILE A 128 -9.33 -6.43 -9.97
C ILE A 128 -8.68 -7.20 -11.12
N GLY A 129 -9.07 -8.47 -11.29
CA GLY A 129 -8.53 -9.33 -12.34
C GLY A 129 -9.02 -9.04 -13.75
N GLN A 130 -10.01 -8.15 -13.94
CA GLN A 130 -10.66 -7.96 -15.24
C GLN A 130 -9.69 -7.58 -16.37
N ASP A 131 -8.75 -6.68 -16.07
CA ASP A 131 -7.87 -6.09 -17.07
C ASP A 131 -6.37 -6.41 -16.82
N ILE A 132 -6.06 -7.17 -15.76
CA ILE A 132 -4.69 -7.36 -15.27
C ILE A 132 -3.76 -8.06 -16.28
N GLU A 133 -4.32 -8.82 -17.22
CA GLU A 133 -3.59 -9.54 -18.26
C GLU A 133 -3.66 -8.81 -19.63
N LYS A 134 -4.23 -7.62 -19.70
CA LYS A 134 -4.26 -6.86 -20.95
C LYS A 134 -2.85 -6.49 -21.38
N ASP A 135 -2.64 -6.46 -22.71
CA ASP A 135 -1.40 -5.98 -23.31
C ASP A 135 -1.29 -4.47 -23.15
N TYR A 136 -0.83 -4.07 -21.98
CA TYR A 136 -0.58 -2.69 -21.59
C TYR A 136 0.79 -2.60 -20.93
N GLU A 137 1.66 -1.73 -21.45
CA GLU A 137 3.07 -1.66 -21.04
C GLU A 137 3.28 -1.59 -19.52
N PRO A 138 2.60 -0.70 -18.75
CA PRO A 138 2.77 -0.66 -17.30
C PRO A 138 2.46 -1.99 -16.62
N LEU A 139 1.40 -2.69 -17.02
CA LEU A 139 1.06 -3.99 -16.46
C LEU A 139 2.10 -5.06 -16.79
N ARG A 140 2.65 -5.03 -18.02
CA ARG A 140 3.69 -5.99 -18.41
C ARG A 140 4.97 -5.80 -17.61
N LEU A 141 5.42 -4.56 -17.45
CA LEU A 141 6.64 -4.24 -16.71
C LEU A 141 6.57 -4.68 -15.27
N GLN A 142 5.41 -4.53 -14.62
CA GLN A 142 5.21 -4.86 -13.20
C GLN A 142 4.55 -6.23 -12.97
N SER A 143 4.31 -7.02 -14.02
CA SER A 143 3.64 -8.33 -13.94
C SER A 143 2.22 -8.27 -13.38
N GLY A 144 1.56 -7.12 -13.43
CA GLY A 144 0.25 -6.79 -12.91
C GLY A 144 0.19 -5.35 -12.40
N TYR A 145 -0.71 -5.07 -11.47
CA TYR A 145 -0.75 -3.76 -10.82
C TYR A 145 0.33 -3.67 -9.75
N ASP A 146 1.14 -2.63 -9.83
CA ASP A 146 2.12 -2.18 -8.84
C ASP A 146 2.45 -0.72 -9.13
N HIS A 147 1.48 0.16 -8.88
CA HIS A 147 1.55 1.55 -9.32
C HIS A 147 0.98 2.48 -8.25
N ASN A 148 1.58 3.66 -8.15
CA ASN A 148 1.04 4.74 -7.34
C ASN A 148 -0.06 5.48 -8.10
N PHE A 149 -1.19 5.69 -7.47
CA PHE A 149 -2.33 6.45 -7.97
C PHE A 149 -2.48 7.77 -7.22
N GLU A 150 -2.91 8.80 -7.92
CA GLU A 150 -3.23 10.10 -7.34
C GLU A 150 -4.37 9.98 -6.31
N VAL A 151 -4.21 10.64 -5.17
CA VAL A 151 -5.27 10.84 -4.17
C VAL A 151 -5.68 12.31 -4.17
N PHE A 152 -6.92 12.61 -4.53
CA PHE A 152 -7.47 13.97 -4.54
C PHE A 152 -8.82 14.08 -3.82
N CYS A 153 -9.36 12.98 -3.32
CA CYS A 153 -10.62 12.94 -2.59
C CYS A 153 -10.62 11.82 -1.53
N SER A 154 -11.58 11.88 -0.64
CA SER A 154 -11.81 10.86 0.39
C SER A 154 -13.24 10.33 0.27
N PRO A 155 -13.46 9.02 0.26
CA PRO A 155 -12.42 7.97 0.29
C PRO A 155 -11.60 7.90 -1.01
N CYS A 156 -10.34 7.45 -0.89
CA CYS A 156 -9.44 7.28 -2.03
C CYS A 156 -9.53 5.89 -2.67
N ALA A 157 -9.99 4.89 -1.94
CA ALA A 157 -10.21 3.55 -2.46
C ALA A 157 -11.35 2.84 -1.72
N VAL A 158 -12.09 2.00 -2.44
CA VAL A 158 -13.11 1.09 -1.89
C VAL A 158 -12.90 -0.29 -2.50
N VAL A 159 -12.76 -1.31 -1.66
CA VAL A 159 -12.72 -2.72 -2.06
C VAL A 159 -13.96 -3.40 -1.55
N LYS A 160 -14.63 -4.20 -2.40
CA LYS A 160 -15.80 -4.99 -2.01
C LYS A 160 -15.66 -6.42 -2.50
N ASP A 161 -15.86 -7.35 -1.60
CA ASP A 161 -16.05 -8.75 -1.99
C ASP A 161 -17.54 -8.99 -2.34
N PRO A 162 -17.84 -9.38 -3.60
CA PRO A 162 -19.23 -9.54 -4.05
C PRO A 162 -19.95 -10.71 -3.40
N GLU A 163 -19.23 -11.74 -2.93
CA GLU A 163 -19.85 -12.94 -2.34
C GLU A 163 -20.19 -12.72 -0.86
N SER A 164 -19.23 -12.28 -0.05
CA SER A 164 -19.45 -12.05 1.38
C SER A 164 -20.13 -10.72 1.70
N GLY A 165 -20.10 -9.78 0.76
CA GLY A 165 -20.56 -8.41 0.96
C GLY A 165 -19.65 -7.53 1.80
N ARG A 166 -18.51 -8.06 2.30
CA ARG A 166 -17.54 -7.26 3.05
C ARG A 166 -17.01 -6.12 2.20
N THR A 167 -16.89 -4.95 2.82
CA THR A 167 -16.37 -3.75 2.15
C THR A 167 -15.30 -3.12 3.03
N MET A 168 -14.21 -2.73 2.41
CA MET A 168 -13.14 -1.94 3.02
C MET A 168 -13.06 -0.60 2.31
N THR A 169 -13.09 0.48 3.09
CA THR A 169 -12.98 1.86 2.60
C THR A 169 -11.69 2.45 3.14
N ILE A 170 -10.91 3.09 2.27
CA ILE A 170 -9.64 3.71 2.63
C ILE A 170 -9.73 5.22 2.44
N SER A 171 -9.28 5.92 3.47
CA SER A 171 -9.10 7.38 3.48
C SER A 171 -7.70 7.69 3.96
N THR A 172 -7.06 8.71 3.42
CA THR A 172 -5.71 9.14 3.79
C THR A 172 -5.53 10.63 3.55
N ASP A 173 -4.59 11.24 4.25
CA ASP A 173 -4.06 12.58 4.00
C ASP A 173 -2.83 12.59 3.08
N CYS A 174 -2.33 11.41 2.70
CA CYS A 174 -1.26 11.28 1.71
C CYS A 174 -1.73 11.64 0.30
N PRO A 175 -0.86 12.18 -0.57
CA PRO A 175 -1.20 12.57 -1.95
C PRO A 175 -1.33 11.39 -2.91
N GLY A 176 -0.86 10.20 -2.52
CA GLY A 176 -0.85 9.00 -3.35
C GLY A 176 -1.22 7.73 -2.60
N ILE A 177 -1.55 6.71 -3.36
CA ILE A 177 -1.79 5.36 -2.87
C ILE A 177 -1.21 4.34 -3.85
N GLN A 178 -0.26 3.52 -3.37
CA GLN A 178 0.22 2.38 -4.15
C GLN A 178 -0.85 1.29 -4.15
N PHE A 179 -1.18 0.81 -5.33
CA PHE A 179 -2.00 -0.39 -5.51
C PHE A 179 -1.13 -1.51 -6.06
N TYR A 180 -0.98 -2.56 -5.25
CA TYR A 180 -0.22 -3.76 -5.59
C TYR A 180 -1.11 -4.99 -5.58
N SER A 181 -1.10 -5.75 -6.67
CA SER A 181 -1.95 -6.94 -6.85
C SER A 181 -1.30 -8.25 -6.39
N GLY A 182 -0.26 -8.20 -5.53
CA GLY A 182 0.37 -9.40 -4.97
C GLY A 182 1.06 -10.28 -6.03
N ASN A 183 1.72 -9.66 -7.01
CA ASN A 183 2.25 -10.32 -8.22
C ASN A 183 3.30 -11.39 -7.92
N TYR A 184 3.98 -11.30 -6.77
CA TYR A 184 5.08 -12.19 -6.37
C TYR A 184 4.79 -12.96 -5.08
N LEU A 185 3.54 -12.94 -4.58
CA LEU A 185 3.17 -13.72 -3.40
C LEU A 185 3.39 -15.22 -3.64
N ASN A 186 4.14 -15.85 -2.74
CA ASN A 186 4.40 -17.28 -2.73
C ASN A 186 4.82 -17.75 -1.34
N GLU A 187 3.99 -17.47 -0.32
CA GLU A 187 4.32 -17.68 1.08
C GLU A 187 3.37 -18.70 1.74
N GLN A 188 3.87 -19.36 2.77
CA GLN A 188 3.03 -20.18 3.64
C GLN A 188 2.57 -19.34 4.82
N GLY A 189 1.26 -19.15 4.94
CA GLY A 189 0.64 -18.35 5.97
C GLY A 189 0.01 -19.16 7.10
N LYS A 190 -0.93 -18.52 7.79
CA LYS A 190 -1.64 -19.09 8.93
C LYS A 190 -2.34 -20.39 8.56
N GLY A 191 -2.34 -21.36 9.49
CA GLY A 191 -3.02 -22.63 9.29
C GLY A 191 -2.50 -23.48 8.13
N GLY A 192 -1.31 -23.19 7.60
CA GLY A 192 -0.73 -23.89 6.47
C GLY A 192 -1.28 -23.47 5.10
N VAL A 193 -2.11 -22.42 5.05
CA VAL A 193 -2.62 -21.87 3.81
C VAL A 193 -1.48 -21.30 2.97
N ARG A 194 -1.46 -21.61 1.67
CA ARG A 194 -0.49 -21.05 0.75
C ARG A 194 -1.01 -19.77 0.12
N TYR A 195 -0.32 -18.67 0.35
CA TYR A 195 -0.58 -17.41 -0.32
C TYR A 195 0.15 -17.41 -1.66
N THR A 196 -0.63 -17.50 -2.73
CA THR A 196 -0.10 -17.62 -4.10
C THR A 196 -0.13 -16.27 -4.81
N LYS A 197 0.53 -16.20 -5.97
CA LYS A 197 0.46 -15.03 -6.86
C LYS A 197 -0.96 -14.50 -6.96
N ARG A 198 -1.14 -13.21 -6.67
CA ARG A 198 -2.44 -12.51 -6.74
C ARG A 198 -3.49 -13.01 -5.74
N GLY A 199 -3.05 -13.68 -4.68
CA GLY A 199 -3.94 -14.18 -3.63
C GLY A 199 -4.40 -13.12 -2.62
N ALA A 200 -3.86 -11.91 -2.71
CA ALA A 200 -4.24 -10.74 -1.92
C ALA A 200 -3.76 -9.46 -2.62
N ILE A 201 -4.22 -8.31 -2.14
CA ILE A 201 -3.79 -6.99 -2.62
C ILE A 201 -3.20 -6.17 -1.49
N ALA A 202 -2.31 -5.23 -1.81
CA ALA A 202 -1.90 -4.17 -0.90
C ALA A 202 -2.40 -2.81 -1.42
N LEU A 203 -2.79 -1.95 -0.50
CA LEU A 203 -3.20 -0.57 -0.73
C LEU A 203 -2.45 0.29 0.27
N GLU A 204 -1.49 1.07 -0.21
CA GLU A 204 -0.43 1.68 0.58
C GLU A 204 -0.45 3.20 0.40
N PRO A 205 -1.18 3.94 1.25
CA PRO A 205 -1.13 5.40 1.25
C PRO A 205 0.30 5.90 1.48
N GLN A 206 0.75 6.86 0.65
CA GLN A 206 2.13 7.33 0.67
C GLN A 206 2.29 8.68 -0.03
N PHE A 207 3.43 9.34 0.16
CA PHE A 207 3.93 10.30 -0.81
C PHE A 207 4.36 9.57 -2.08
N TYR A 208 4.37 10.26 -3.22
CA TYR A 208 4.75 9.63 -4.48
C TYR A 208 6.17 9.05 -4.37
N PRO A 209 6.39 7.81 -4.84
CA PRO A 209 7.72 7.24 -4.86
C PRO A 209 8.61 8.09 -5.75
N ASP A 210 9.89 8.20 -5.38
CA ASP A 210 10.92 9.02 -6.04
C ASP A 210 10.60 10.52 -6.17
N SER A 211 9.71 11.04 -5.31
CA SER A 211 9.25 12.44 -5.36
C SER A 211 10.35 13.48 -5.12
N LEU A 212 11.54 13.10 -4.68
CA LEU A 212 12.68 14.00 -4.54
C LEU A 212 13.34 14.35 -5.88
N HIS A 213 13.14 13.55 -6.92
CA HIS A 213 13.70 13.76 -8.26
C HIS A 213 12.68 14.39 -9.23
N HIS A 214 11.42 14.54 -8.79
CA HIS A 214 10.31 15.01 -9.67
C HIS A 214 9.51 16.16 -9.06
#